data_1ec1820a7978dfd60e0d53b82bd85c3a
#
_entry.id   1ec1820a7978dfd60e0d53b82bd85c3a
#
_cell.length_a   1.000
_cell.length_b   1.000
_cell.length_c   1.000
_cell.angle_alpha   90.00
_cell.angle_beta   90.00
_cell.angle_gamma   90.00
#
_symmetry.space_group_name_H-M   'P 1'
#
loop_
_entity.id
_entity.type
_entity.pdbx_description
1 polymer ?
#
loop_
_entity_poly.entity_id
_entity_poly.type
_entity_poly.pdbx_seq_one_letter_code
_entity_poly.pdbx_strand_id
1 'polypeptide(L)'
;ELVSIKVIRAGLGELIKQVKLSAREDDSAFIGINIEEQFDFPFDVKIELEETGGPSGGLIFALGVVEKLTPANLVRSRNIAGTGTITTDGRVGPIGGIAEKIIGAQADGVEIFLTPTQNCMDIKNLKALATEKSGKSGKIMKIVPVATLTEAISLLELPDNAKFPSCKSFT
;
A
#
# COMPACT_ATOMS: atom_id res chain seq x y z
N GLU A 1 5.07 -20.24 -31.06
CA GLU A 1 5.31 -18.97 -31.76
C GLU A 1 6.64 -18.39 -31.30
N LEU A 2 7.36 -17.68 -32.21
CA LEU A 2 8.59 -16.95 -31.91
C LEU A 2 8.27 -15.45 -31.94
N VAL A 3 8.71 -14.73 -30.91
CA VAL A 3 8.58 -13.27 -30.83
C VAL A 3 9.96 -12.63 -30.78
N SER A 4 10.10 -11.46 -31.40
CA SER A 4 11.32 -10.67 -31.37
C SER A 4 11.23 -9.66 -30.23
N ILE A 5 12.19 -9.69 -29.31
CA ILE A 5 12.29 -8.73 -28.21
C ILE A 5 13.55 -7.88 -28.47
N LYS A 6 13.35 -6.56 -28.44
CA LYS A 6 14.44 -5.60 -28.44
C LYS A 6 14.85 -5.34 -26.99
N VAL A 7 16.11 -5.57 -26.66
CA VAL A 7 16.68 -5.36 -25.33
C VAL A 7 17.90 -4.45 -25.42
N ILE A 8 18.07 -3.62 -24.41
CA ILE A 8 19.30 -2.83 -24.23
C ILE A 8 20.09 -3.50 -23.11
N ARG A 9 21.35 -3.82 -23.36
CA ARG A 9 22.23 -4.45 -22.39
C ARG A 9 23.47 -3.60 -22.17
N ALA A 10 23.80 -3.36 -20.91
CA ALA A 10 25.01 -2.60 -20.54
C ALA A 10 26.25 -3.21 -21.22
N GLY A 11 27.05 -2.37 -21.87
CA GLY A 11 28.25 -2.76 -22.59
C GLY A 11 28.03 -3.40 -23.98
N LEU A 12 26.81 -3.74 -24.37
CA LEU A 12 26.52 -4.38 -25.66
C LEU A 12 25.53 -3.58 -26.52
N GLY A 13 24.91 -2.53 -25.98
CA GLY A 13 23.91 -1.73 -26.71
C GLY A 13 22.60 -2.46 -26.99
N GLU A 14 21.97 -2.12 -28.10
CA GLU A 14 20.69 -2.72 -28.54
C GLU A 14 20.89 -4.09 -29.17
N LEU A 15 20.10 -5.06 -28.71
CA LEU A 15 20.11 -6.43 -29.20
C LEU A 15 18.68 -6.87 -29.50
N ILE A 16 18.51 -7.61 -30.60
CA ILE A 16 17.24 -8.30 -30.90
C ILE A 16 17.40 -9.76 -30.54
N LYS A 17 16.51 -10.28 -29.69
CA LYS A 17 16.47 -11.70 -29.30
C LYS A 17 15.18 -12.34 -29.76
N GLN A 18 15.31 -13.52 -30.35
CA GLN A 18 14.16 -14.38 -30.67
C GLN A 18 13.86 -15.23 -29.45
N VAL A 19 12.62 -15.14 -28.94
CA VAL A 19 12.17 -15.90 -27.77
C VAL A 19 10.96 -16.75 -28.17
N LYS A 20 11.00 -18.04 -27.84
CA LYS A 20 9.88 -18.94 -28.04
C LYS A 20 8.89 -18.77 -26.89
N LEU A 21 7.63 -18.53 -27.23
CA LEU A 21 6.55 -18.46 -26.26
C LEU A 21 6.25 -19.86 -25.71
N SER A 22 5.95 -19.93 -24.42
CA SER A 22 5.35 -21.08 -23.74
C SER A 22 3.85 -20.87 -23.61
N ALA A 23 3.09 -21.95 -23.39
CA ALA A 23 1.67 -21.89 -23.07
C ALA A 23 1.47 -22.10 -21.58
N ARG A 24 0.51 -21.40 -20.99
CA ARG A 24 -0.02 -21.66 -19.64
C ARG A 24 -1.14 -22.70 -19.73
N GLU A 25 -1.65 -23.11 -18.57
CA GLU A 25 -2.78 -24.05 -18.47
C GLU A 25 -4.08 -23.54 -19.12
N ASP A 26 -4.23 -22.23 -19.22
CA ASP A 26 -5.37 -21.55 -19.85
C ASP A 26 -5.13 -21.22 -21.35
N ASP A 27 -4.13 -21.86 -21.96
CA ASP A 27 -3.67 -21.64 -23.34
C ASP A 27 -3.15 -20.22 -23.64
N SER A 28 -3.03 -19.35 -22.63
CA SER A 28 -2.40 -18.05 -22.82
C SER A 28 -0.89 -18.19 -23.05
N ALA A 29 -0.35 -17.40 -23.99
CA ALA A 29 1.07 -17.39 -24.27
C ALA A 29 1.84 -16.52 -23.27
N PHE A 30 3.04 -16.97 -22.86
CA PHE A 30 3.92 -16.20 -21.99
C PHE A 30 5.40 -16.38 -22.34
N ILE A 31 6.22 -15.42 -21.96
CA ILE A 31 7.65 -15.38 -22.28
C ILE A 31 8.50 -16.06 -21.19
N GLY A 32 8.01 -16.16 -19.97
CA GLY A 32 8.75 -16.76 -18.85
C GLY A 32 9.93 -15.90 -18.37
N ILE A 33 9.76 -14.57 -18.36
CA ILE A 33 10.72 -13.62 -17.80
C ILE A 33 10.16 -12.99 -16.53
N ASN A 34 11.04 -12.66 -15.60
CA ASN A 34 10.73 -11.76 -14.50
C ASN A 34 11.08 -10.34 -14.91
N ILE A 35 10.19 -9.41 -14.63
CA ILE A 35 10.39 -7.99 -14.87
C ILE A 35 10.59 -7.32 -13.51
N GLU A 36 11.69 -6.58 -13.38
CA GLU A 36 11.96 -5.72 -12.25
C GLU A 36 12.06 -4.28 -12.76
N GLU A 37 11.28 -3.39 -12.16
CA GLU A 37 11.32 -1.98 -12.52
C GLU A 37 12.47 -1.32 -11.78
N GLN A 38 13.31 -0.61 -12.52
CA GLN A 38 14.39 0.22 -11.98
C GLN A 38 14.05 1.69 -12.18
N PHE A 39 14.13 2.46 -11.10
CA PHE A 39 13.88 3.90 -11.12
C PHE A 39 15.12 4.67 -10.70
N ASP A 40 15.46 5.74 -11.42
CA ASP A 40 16.42 6.72 -10.99
C ASP A 40 15.69 7.82 -10.22
N PHE A 41 15.95 7.89 -8.92
CA PHE A 41 15.37 8.94 -8.07
C PHE A 41 16.36 10.09 -7.91
N PRO A 42 15.88 11.35 -7.86
CA PRO A 42 16.74 12.51 -7.64
C PRO A 42 17.30 12.61 -6.22
N PHE A 43 16.94 11.69 -5.34
CA PHE A 43 17.40 11.58 -3.95
C PHE A 43 17.34 10.12 -3.48
N ASP A 44 18.22 9.80 -2.54
CA ASP A 44 18.25 8.47 -1.93
C ASP A 44 17.19 8.36 -0.83
N VAL A 45 16.38 7.30 -0.90
CA VAL A 45 15.43 6.93 0.16
C VAL A 45 15.89 5.62 0.77
N LYS A 46 16.25 5.66 2.06
CA LYS A 46 16.58 4.47 2.84
C LYS A 46 15.47 4.17 3.83
N ILE A 47 14.83 3.02 3.69
CA ILE A 47 13.82 2.53 4.63
C ILE A 47 14.46 1.35 5.37
N GLU A 48 14.70 1.53 6.67
CA GLU A 48 15.20 0.48 7.55
C GLU A 48 14.06 -0.12 8.36
N LEU A 49 13.93 -1.44 8.29
CA LEU A 49 12.90 -2.19 9.00
C LEU A 49 13.58 -3.34 9.74
N GLU A 50 13.34 -3.45 11.04
CA GLU A 50 14.00 -4.46 11.88
C GLU A 50 13.38 -5.81 11.68
N GLU A 51 12.35 -6.23 11.33
CA GLU A 51 11.78 -7.59 11.19
C GLU A 51 10.50 -7.65 10.36
N THR A 52 10.23 -6.62 9.59
CA THR A 52 9.04 -6.54 8.75
C THR A 52 9.41 -6.62 7.28
N GLY A 53 8.80 -7.52 6.57
CA GLY A 53 8.99 -7.69 5.14
C GLY A 53 7.68 -7.72 4.38
N GLY A 54 7.80 -7.62 3.06
CA GLY A 54 6.68 -7.76 2.14
C GLY A 54 6.02 -6.43 1.74
N PRO A 55 5.23 -6.46 0.66
CA PRO A 55 4.71 -5.26 0.00
C PRO A 55 3.58 -4.55 0.75
N SER A 56 3.06 -5.15 1.84
CA SER A 56 1.88 -4.64 2.56
C SER A 56 2.11 -3.34 3.34
N GLY A 57 3.37 -2.92 3.53
CA GLY A 57 3.75 -1.65 4.13
C GLY A 57 3.85 -0.49 3.15
N GLY A 58 3.70 -0.74 1.85
CA GLY A 58 3.97 0.23 0.79
C GLY A 58 3.26 1.57 0.96
N LEU A 59 1.97 1.55 1.31
CA LEU A 59 1.21 2.78 1.57
C LEU A 59 1.83 3.63 2.69
N ILE A 60 2.16 3.02 3.83
CA ILE A 60 2.70 3.76 4.97
C ILE A 60 4.11 4.27 4.69
N PHE A 61 4.92 3.51 3.98
CA PHE A 61 6.26 3.98 3.57
C PHE A 61 6.16 5.16 2.62
N ALA A 62 5.28 5.10 1.63
CA ALA A 62 5.06 6.22 0.71
C ALA A 62 4.57 7.47 1.44
N LEU A 63 3.64 7.35 2.38
CA LEU A 63 3.20 8.45 3.23
C LEU A 63 4.32 9.00 4.10
N GLY A 64 5.18 8.15 4.68
CA GLY A 64 6.36 8.56 5.44
C GLY A 64 7.36 9.34 4.59
N VAL A 65 7.57 8.95 3.35
CA VAL A 65 8.41 9.69 2.40
C VAL A 65 7.80 11.07 2.09
N VAL A 66 6.50 11.14 1.81
CA VAL A 66 5.79 12.40 1.57
C VAL A 66 5.91 13.32 2.79
N GLU A 67 5.67 12.82 3.99
CA GLU A 67 5.80 13.57 5.25
C GLU A 67 7.20 14.18 5.43
N LYS A 68 8.24 13.44 5.02
CA LYS A 68 9.64 13.91 5.13
C LYS A 68 10.05 14.89 4.03
N LEU A 69 9.49 14.79 2.86
CA LEU A 69 9.86 15.61 1.70
C LEU A 69 9.01 16.88 1.54
N THR A 70 7.89 16.97 2.23
CA THR A 70 6.99 18.11 2.12
C THR A 70 6.88 18.85 3.46
N PRO A 71 6.54 20.14 3.46
CA PRO A 71 6.25 20.88 4.69
C PRO A 71 4.90 20.48 5.31
N ALA A 72 4.19 19.54 4.70
CA ALA A 72 2.94 19.02 5.23
C ALA A 72 3.16 18.29 6.55
N ASN A 73 2.30 18.53 7.51
CA ASN A 73 2.26 17.78 8.75
C ASN A 73 1.05 16.84 8.71
N LEU A 74 1.22 15.69 8.04
CA LEU A 74 0.16 14.70 7.88
C LEU A 74 -0.20 14.03 9.21
N VAL A 75 0.78 13.85 10.07
CA VAL A 75 0.60 13.15 11.35
C VAL A 75 -0.15 14.02 12.36
N ARG A 76 0.14 15.32 12.46
CA ARG A 76 -0.49 16.28 13.39
C ARG A 76 -0.60 15.77 14.84
N SER A 77 0.44 15.07 15.33
CA SER A 77 0.47 14.45 16.66
C SER A 77 -0.59 13.33 16.85
N ARG A 78 -1.21 12.82 15.78
CA ARG A 78 -2.10 11.67 15.82
C ARG A 78 -1.29 10.38 15.72
N ASN A 79 -1.75 9.32 16.38
CA ASN A 79 -1.18 7.99 16.18
C ASN A 79 -1.84 7.34 14.96
N ILE A 80 -1.09 7.24 13.86
CA ILE A 80 -1.56 6.75 12.57
C ILE A 80 -0.83 5.46 12.22
N ALA A 81 -1.59 4.45 11.85
CA ALA A 81 -1.07 3.24 11.23
C ALA A 81 -1.81 2.97 9.92
N GLY A 82 -1.32 2.02 9.15
CA GLY A 82 -2.00 1.61 7.94
C GLY A 82 -1.30 0.46 7.25
N THR A 83 -1.96 -0.03 6.22
CA THR A 83 -1.46 -1.12 5.40
C THR A 83 -1.97 -0.97 3.97
N GLY A 84 -1.27 -1.57 3.03
CA GLY A 84 -1.62 -1.55 1.61
C GLY A 84 -0.38 -1.75 0.76
N THR A 85 -0.50 -2.50 -0.32
CA THR A 85 0.49 -2.43 -1.39
C THR A 85 0.36 -1.09 -2.09
N ILE A 86 1.41 -0.64 -2.77
CA ILE A 86 1.36 0.57 -3.58
C ILE A 86 1.99 0.31 -4.95
N THR A 87 1.35 0.82 -5.98
CA THR A 87 1.88 0.78 -7.35
C THR A 87 2.61 2.09 -7.66
N THR A 88 3.40 2.13 -8.73
CA THR A 88 4.16 3.30 -9.17
C THR A 88 3.28 4.49 -9.55
N ASP A 89 2.03 4.25 -9.94
CA ASP A 89 1.02 5.27 -10.20
C ASP A 89 0.20 5.66 -8.94
N GLY A 90 0.61 5.17 -7.76
CA GLY A 90 0.04 5.55 -6.46
C GLY A 90 -1.26 4.85 -6.11
N ARG A 91 -1.67 3.77 -6.79
CA ARG A 91 -2.83 2.98 -6.40
C ARG A 91 -2.52 2.09 -5.20
N VAL A 92 -3.46 2.02 -4.27
CA VAL A 92 -3.38 1.19 -3.07
C VAL A 92 -4.07 -0.14 -3.33
N GLY A 93 -3.34 -1.23 -3.18
CA GLY A 93 -3.84 -2.59 -3.41
C GLY A 93 -4.07 -3.38 -2.12
N PRO A 94 -4.86 -4.46 -2.20
CA PRO A 94 -5.26 -5.27 -1.06
C PRO A 94 -4.11 -6.05 -0.44
N ILE A 95 -4.32 -6.48 0.82
CA ILE A 95 -3.36 -7.27 1.59
C ILE A 95 -4.05 -8.42 2.32
N GLY A 96 -3.28 -9.38 2.78
CA GLY A 96 -3.74 -10.42 3.69
C GLY A 96 -3.55 -10.04 5.16
N GLY A 97 -4.23 -10.75 6.08
CA GLY A 97 -4.06 -10.58 7.51
C GLY A 97 -4.58 -9.24 8.05
N ILE A 98 -5.65 -8.69 7.48
CA ILE A 98 -6.18 -7.38 7.89
C ILE A 98 -6.70 -7.38 9.33
N ALA A 99 -7.25 -8.50 9.80
CA ALA A 99 -7.77 -8.63 11.16
C ALA A 99 -6.66 -8.47 12.22
N GLU A 100 -5.56 -9.17 12.04
CA GLU A 100 -4.40 -9.16 12.93
C GLU A 100 -3.77 -7.77 12.98
N LYS A 101 -3.69 -7.10 11.83
CA LYS A 101 -3.17 -5.73 11.72
C LYS A 101 -4.05 -4.71 12.45
N ILE A 102 -5.37 -4.85 12.36
CA ILE A 102 -6.33 -4.01 13.10
C ILE A 102 -6.19 -4.23 14.60
N ILE A 103 -6.10 -5.49 15.06
CA ILE A 103 -5.92 -5.83 16.48
C ILE A 103 -4.63 -5.23 17.02
N GLY A 104 -3.51 -5.41 16.31
CA GLY A 104 -2.23 -4.84 16.70
C GLY A 104 -2.27 -3.30 16.78
N ALA A 105 -2.84 -2.65 15.77
CA ALA A 105 -3.00 -1.20 15.75
C ALA A 105 -3.85 -0.67 16.92
N GLN A 106 -4.93 -1.38 17.26
CA GLN A 106 -5.76 -1.04 18.42
C GLN A 106 -4.97 -1.17 19.74
N ALA A 107 -4.21 -2.24 19.91
CA ALA A 107 -3.38 -2.46 21.09
C ALA A 107 -2.35 -1.34 21.27
N ASP A 108 -1.81 -0.81 20.18
CA ASP A 108 -0.84 0.29 20.16
C ASP A 108 -1.45 1.69 20.30
N GLY A 109 -2.77 1.78 20.41
CA GLY A 109 -3.46 3.05 20.62
C GLY A 109 -3.59 3.91 19.36
N VAL A 110 -3.61 3.28 18.20
CA VAL A 110 -3.80 3.96 16.91
C VAL A 110 -5.16 4.65 16.87
N GLU A 111 -5.19 5.89 16.36
CA GLU A 111 -6.39 6.70 16.22
C GLU A 111 -6.98 6.62 14.81
N ILE A 112 -6.10 6.49 13.80
CA ILE A 112 -6.47 6.37 12.38
C ILE A 112 -5.72 5.18 11.79
N PHE A 113 -6.47 4.23 11.25
CA PHE A 113 -5.92 3.08 10.55
C PHE A 113 -6.31 3.14 9.06
N LEU A 114 -5.34 3.39 8.19
CA LEU A 114 -5.55 3.41 6.74
C LEU A 114 -5.55 1.99 6.19
N THR A 115 -6.54 1.66 5.37
CA THR A 115 -6.69 0.33 4.78
C THR A 115 -7.04 0.41 3.29
N PRO A 116 -6.64 -0.57 2.47
CA PRO A 116 -7.12 -0.61 1.09
C PRO A 116 -8.63 -0.75 1.03
N THR A 117 -9.27 -0.02 0.11
CA THR A 117 -10.73 -0.10 -0.10
C THR A 117 -11.21 -1.54 -0.36
N GLN A 118 -10.40 -2.33 -1.07
CA GLN A 118 -10.72 -3.73 -1.37
C GLN A 118 -10.80 -4.61 -0.11
N ASN A 119 -10.07 -4.30 0.97
CA ASN A 119 -10.17 -5.04 2.23
C ASN A 119 -11.42 -4.70 3.05
N CYS A 120 -12.25 -3.74 2.63
CA CYS A 120 -13.47 -3.43 3.34
C CYS A 120 -14.45 -4.60 3.47
N MET A 121 -14.47 -5.52 2.51
CA MET A 121 -15.31 -6.73 2.59
C MET A 121 -14.86 -7.65 3.74
N ASP A 122 -13.55 -7.82 3.92
CA ASP A 122 -12.99 -8.62 5.01
C ASP A 122 -13.30 -7.98 6.36
N ILE A 123 -13.17 -6.64 6.45
CA ILE A 123 -13.42 -5.87 7.69
C ILE A 123 -14.89 -5.89 8.11
N LYS A 124 -15.83 -5.92 7.17
CA LYS A 124 -17.27 -6.03 7.50
C LYS A 124 -17.61 -7.27 8.34
N ASN A 125 -16.88 -8.34 8.12
CA ASN A 125 -17.05 -9.58 8.87
C ASN A 125 -16.46 -9.50 10.29
N LEU A 126 -15.67 -8.46 10.59
CA LEU A 126 -14.98 -8.23 11.85
C LEU A 126 -15.67 -7.16 12.72
N LYS A 127 -16.99 -7.10 12.70
CA LYS A 127 -17.79 -6.04 13.35
C LYS A 127 -17.44 -5.75 14.81
N ALA A 128 -16.97 -6.76 15.55
CA ALA A 128 -16.56 -6.62 16.95
C ALA A 128 -15.31 -5.74 17.11
N LEU A 129 -14.34 -5.85 16.19
CA LEU A 129 -13.06 -5.14 16.28
C LEU A 129 -13.19 -3.63 16.03
N ALA A 130 -14.15 -3.21 15.20
CA ALA A 130 -14.30 -1.81 14.80
C ALA A 130 -14.98 -0.92 15.87
N THR A 131 -15.46 -1.49 16.97
CA THR A 131 -16.22 -0.77 18.03
C THR A 131 -15.47 -0.70 19.36
N GLU A 132 -14.37 -1.42 19.50
CA GLU A 132 -13.59 -1.41 20.73
C GLU A 132 -12.70 -0.17 20.81
N LYS A 133 -12.58 0.37 22.02
CA LYS A 133 -11.69 1.50 22.28
C LYS A 133 -10.25 1.04 22.17
N SER A 134 -9.45 1.84 21.49
CA SER A 134 -8.02 1.63 21.40
C SER A 134 -7.35 1.62 22.78
N GLY A 135 -6.65 0.53 23.10
CA GLY A 135 -6.21 0.22 24.47
C GLY A 135 -5.44 1.34 25.19
N LYS A 136 -4.53 2.02 24.51
CA LYS A 136 -3.70 3.09 25.12
C LYS A 136 -4.34 4.48 25.03
N SER A 137 -5.09 4.79 23.98
CA SER A 137 -5.66 6.13 23.76
C SER A 137 -7.07 6.30 24.35
N GLY A 138 -7.77 5.21 24.65
CA GLY A 138 -9.17 5.23 25.07
C GLY A 138 -10.16 5.76 24.02
N LYS A 139 -9.66 6.08 22.82
CA LYS A 139 -10.45 6.55 21.67
C LYS A 139 -10.84 5.37 20.78
N ILE A 140 -11.93 5.51 20.04
CA ILE A 140 -12.31 4.54 19.01
C ILE A 140 -11.41 4.80 17.79
N MET A 141 -10.69 3.77 17.35
CA MET A 141 -9.87 3.83 16.14
C MET A 141 -10.77 3.99 14.91
N LYS A 142 -10.45 4.97 14.07
CA LYS A 142 -11.12 5.17 12.78
C LYS A 142 -10.44 4.29 11.74
N ILE A 143 -11.17 3.33 11.16
CA ILE A 143 -10.69 2.53 10.01
C ILE A 143 -11.12 3.25 8.75
N VAL A 144 -10.12 3.74 8.00
CA VAL A 144 -10.30 4.66 6.87
C VAL A 144 -9.85 3.98 5.58
N PRO A 145 -10.78 3.59 4.70
CA PRO A 145 -10.45 3.00 3.42
C PRO A 145 -9.90 4.05 2.45
N VAL A 146 -8.89 3.67 1.70
CA VAL A 146 -8.26 4.49 0.67
C VAL A 146 -7.96 3.65 -0.58
N ALA A 147 -8.12 4.26 -1.75
CA ALA A 147 -7.83 3.64 -3.04
C ALA A 147 -6.52 4.15 -3.65
N THR A 148 -6.05 5.33 -3.24
CA THR A 148 -4.82 5.93 -3.77
C THR A 148 -4.03 6.65 -2.67
N LEU A 149 -2.73 6.85 -2.93
CA LEU A 149 -1.85 7.67 -2.07
C LEU A 149 -2.35 9.11 -1.95
N THR A 150 -2.79 9.71 -3.07
CA THR A 150 -3.33 11.08 -3.08
C THR A 150 -4.57 11.21 -2.19
N GLU A 151 -5.47 10.21 -2.25
CA GLU A 151 -6.63 10.18 -1.36
C GLU A 151 -6.22 10.09 0.12
N ALA A 152 -5.26 9.21 0.43
CA ALA A 152 -4.75 9.08 1.81
C ALA A 152 -4.16 10.39 2.32
N ILE A 153 -3.35 11.09 1.52
CA ILE A 153 -2.80 12.41 1.87
C ILE A 153 -3.94 13.41 2.13
N SER A 154 -4.87 13.55 1.20
CA SER A 154 -5.99 14.49 1.32
C SER A 154 -6.84 14.24 2.57
N LEU A 155 -7.06 12.96 2.92
CA LEU A 155 -7.80 12.60 4.14
C LEU A 155 -7.01 12.94 5.41
N LEU A 156 -5.69 12.75 5.41
CA LEU A 156 -4.85 13.08 6.56
C LEU A 156 -4.70 14.61 6.76
N GLU A 157 -4.85 15.40 5.71
CA GLU A 157 -4.88 16.87 5.77
C GLU A 157 -6.18 17.44 6.34
N LEU A 158 -7.24 16.65 6.41
CA LEU A 158 -8.51 17.10 6.99
C LEU A 158 -8.35 17.42 8.49
N PRO A 159 -9.12 18.38 9.02
CA PRO A 159 -9.13 18.68 10.45
C PRO A 159 -9.61 17.49 11.28
N ASP A 160 -9.22 17.43 12.56
CA ASP A 160 -9.47 16.25 13.43
C ASP A 160 -10.96 15.94 13.64
N ASN A 161 -11.82 16.95 13.52
CA ASN A 161 -13.28 16.81 13.61
C ASN A 161 -13.95 16.42 12.29
N ALA A 162 -13.18 16.25 11.22
CA ALA A 162 -13.73 15.83 9.92
C ALA A 162 -14.32 14.42 9.98
N LYS A 163 -15.32 14.21 9.13
CA LYS A 163 -15.85 12.86 8.88
C LYS A 163 -14.95 12.15 7.88
N PHE A 164 -14.36 11.05 8.31
CA PHE A 164 -13.62 10.15 7.43
C PHE A 164 -14.57 9.15 6.76
N PRO A 165 -14.27 8.70 5.54
CA PRO A 165 -14.97 7.57 4.94
C PRO A 165 -14.78 6.32 5.83
N SER A 166 -15.70 5.40 5.73
CA SER A 166 -15.61 4.12 6.46
C SER A 166 -16.00 2.98 5.55
N CYS A 167 -15.57 1.78 5.87
CA CYS A 167 -15.91 0.57 5.10
C CYS A 167 -17.42 0.30 5.01
N LYS A 168 -18.24 0.96 5.80
CA LYS A 168 -19.71 0.87 5.71
C LYS A 168 -20.26 1.55 4.44
N SER A 169 -19.53 2.48 3.87
CA SER A 169 -19.94 3.23 2.67
C SER A 169 -19.64 2.50 1.36
N PHE A 170 -18.89 1.42 1.41
CA PHE A 170 -18.50 0.60 0.27
C PHE A 170 -19.33 -0.70 0.28
N THR A 171 -20.56 -0.61 -0.17
CA THR A 171 -21.50 -1.75 -0.33
C THR A 171 -21.67 -2.07 -1.80
#